data_894dc47821c6593e93ef84a332813d65
#
_entry.id   894dc47821c6593e93ef84a332813d65
#
_cell.length_a   1.000
_cell.length_b   1.000
_cell.length_c   1.000
_cell.angle_alpha   90.00
_cell.angle_beta   90.00
_cell.angle_gamma   90.00
#
_symmetry.space_group_name_H-M   'P 1'
#
loop_
_entity.id
_entity.type
_entity.pdbx_description
1 polymer ?
#
loop_
_entity_poly.entity_id
_entity_poly.type
_entity_poly.pdbx_seq_one_letter_code
_entity_poly.pdbx_strand_id
1 'polypeptide(L)'
;MVLCIQKYLQFGLEAALGELPRPGKPRQLPDDAIVWVQHCACQKPKELGYSYELWTYKLLVAHVHQHCVAAGHPALRRLSRSKLHKILRQGELRPHKIRYYVEKRDPDFEIKMASVLHVYKEVEIVNEYRRGEAGRQLGMVTISYDEKPGIQALATTTPDRPPVVGTHPSHLRDDEYVRLGTVSLLAGLDLHSGRVTETVSDTHNSGDFIAFLQKLDRAYPEHHQIRLVLDNHSAHISKATRGYLQTMPQRFVFVFTPKHGSWLNLIENQFSKMTRTMLRGIRVASKQELIDRIHQYFEEINEAPVVFRWKYKMDETIIV
;
A
#
# COMPACT_ATOMS: atom_id res chain seq x y z
N MET A 1 -42.82 -30.62 33.88
CA MET A 1 -43.00 -31.87 33.07
C MET A 1 -44.05 -31.70 31.96
N VAL A 2 -45.28 -31.24 32.22
CA VAL A 2 -46.36 -31.09 31.24
C VAL A 2 -45.97 -30.23 30.04
N LEU A 3 -45.29 -29.10 30.24
CA LEU A 3 -44.85 -28.21 29.17
C LEU A 3 -43.82 -28.80 28.21
N CYS A 4 -42.91 -29.68 28.71
CA CYS A 4 -41.93 -30.37 27.87
C CYS A 4 -42.61 -31.43 26.98
N ILE A 5 -43.59 -32.14 27.54
CA ILE A 5 -44.34 -33.15 26.79
C ILE A 5 -45.20 -32.49 25.71
N GLN A 6 -45.84 -31.35 26.00
CA GLN A 6 -46.60 -30.58 25.00
C GLN A 6 -45.71 -30.04 23.89
N LYS A 7 -44.54 -29.51 24.23
CA LYS A 7 -43.53 -29.07 23.24
C LYS A 7 -43.05 -30.23 22.37
N TYR A 8 -42.80 -31.39 22.98
CA TYR A 8 -42.41 -32.59 22.23
C TYR A 8 -43.45 -33.00 21.20
N LEU A 9 -44.70 -33.07 21.63
CA LEU A 9 -45.79 -33.49 20.77
C LEU A 9 -46.09 -32.51 19.61
N GLN A 10 -45.84 -31.21 19.84
CA GLN A 10 -46.10 -30.14 18.87
C GLN A 10 -44.95 -29.85 17.93
N PHE A 11 -43.70 -29.90 18.42
CA PHE A 11 -42.54 -29.32 17.73
C PHE A 11 -41.31 -30.26 17.68
N GLY A 12 -41.44 -31.51 18.21
CA GLY A 12 -40.36 -32.50 18.20
C GLY A 12 -39.36 -32.38 19.35
N LEU A 13 -38.38 -33.30 19.35
CA LEU A 13 -37.41 -33.46 20.47
C LEU A 13 -36.55 -32.26 20.70
N GLU A 14 -36.01 -31.60 19.67
CA GLU A 14 -35.17 -30.42 19.80
C GLU A 14 -35.88 -29.24 20.48
N ALA A 15 -37.16 -29.02 20.09
CA ALA A 15 -37.96 -27.97 20.71
C ALA A 15 -38.38 -28.30 22.15
N ALA A 16 -38.46 -29.57 22.51
CA ALA A 16 -38.75 -30.00 23.88
C ALA A 16 -37.58 -29.81 24.84
N LEU A 17 -36.36 -29.98 24.33
CA LEU A 17 -35.11 -29.82 25.08
C LEU A 17 -34.55 -28.39 25.04
N GLY A 18 -34.96 -27.56 24.07
CA GLY A 18 -34.55 -26.20 23.90
C GLY A 18 -35.58 -25.14 24.26
N GLU A 19 -35.19 -23.87 24.23
CA GLU A 19 -36.13 -22.74 24.26
C GLU A 19 -36.65 -22.46 22.84
N LEU A 20 -37.98 -22.39 22.67
CA LEU A 20 -38.55 -21.89 21.42
C LEU A 20 -38.13 -20.44 21.17
N PRO A 21 -37.86 -20.07 19.90
CA PRO A 21 -37.52 -18.69 19.57
C PRO A 21 -38.60 -17.75 20.08
N ARG A 22 -38.25 -16.86 20.97
CA ARG A 22 -39.17 -15.83 21.44
C ARG A 22 -39.34 -14.76 20.37
N PRO A 23 -40.54 -14.32 20.01
CA PRO A 23 -40.72 -13.20 19.15
C PRO A 23 -40.08 -12.00 19.82
N GLY A 24 -38.98 -11.50 19.24
CA GLY A 24 -38.30 -10.32 19.75
C GLY A 24 -39.22 -9.06 19.75
N LYS A 25 -38.73 -7.95 20.30
CA LYS A 25 -39.47 -6.67 20.23
C LYS A 25 -39.80 -6.35 18.77
N PRO A 26 -41.06 -6.06 18.42
CA PRO A 26 -41.48 -5.74 17.06
C PRO A 26 -40.58 -4.65 16.45
N ARG A 27 -40.30 -4.78 15.14
CA ARG A 27 -39.55 -3.75 14.41
C ARG A 27 -40.31 -2.42 14.49
N GLN A 28 -39.67 -1.39 15.04
CA GLN A 28 -40.30 -0.08 15.20
C GLN A 28 -40.20 0.80 13.95
N LEU A 29 -39.36 0.44 12.99
CA LEU A 29 -39.18 1.16 11.74
C LEU A 29 -39.67 0.30 10.57
N PRO A 30 -40.50 0.87 9.69
CA PRO A 30 -40.90 0.24 8.44
C PRO A 30 -39.69 -0.03 7.55
N ASP A 31 -39.75 -1.04 6.69
CA ASP A 31 -38.64 -1.43 5.81
C ASP A 31 -38.32 -0.35 4.75
N ASP A 32 -39.33 0.36 4.25
CA ASP A 32 -39.17 1.51 3.35
C ASP A 32 -38.35 2.65 3.99
N ALA A 33 -38.59 2.93 5.27
CA ALA A 33 -37.80 3.91 6.02
C ALA A 33 -36.35 3.48 6.19
N ILE A 34 -36.09 2.18 6.38
CA ILE A 34 -34.73 1.62 6.45
C ILE A 34 -34.03 1.79 5.11
N VAL A 35 -34.69 1.42 4.01
CA VAL A 35 -34.16 1.58 2.65
C VAL A 35 -33.86 3.04 2.33
N TRP A 36 -34.71 3.98 2.72
CA TRP A 36 -34.47 5.39 2.52
C TRP A 36 -33.22 5.88 3.26
N VAL A 37 -33.02 5.45 4.53
CA VAL A 37 -31.80 5.77 5.28
C VAL A 37 -30.55 5.22 4.59
N GLN A 38 -30.62 3.99 4.07
CA GLN A 38 -29.51 3.38 3.32
C GLN A 38 -29.23 4.15 2.02
N HIS A 39 -30.28 4.57 1.31
CA HIS A 39 -30.14 5.40 0.11
C HIS A 39 -29.45 6.73 0.42
N CYS A 40 -29.85 7.45 1.47
CA CYS A 40 -29.15 8.67 1.90
C CYS A 40 -27.67 8.42 2.24
N ALA A 41 -27.38 7.27 2.84
CA ALA A 41 -25.99 6.90 3.18
C ALA A 41 -25.13 6.61 1.95
N CYS A 42 -25.71 6.17 0.82
CA CYS A 42 -24.99 5.92 -0.44
C CYS A 42 -24.69 7.20 -1.22
N GLN A 43 -25.39 8.29 -0.97
CA GLN A 43 -25.11 9.59 -1.59
C GLN A 43 -23.94 10.28 -0.87
N LYS A 44 -23.18 11.10 -1.58
CA LYS A 44 -22.16 11.93 -0.94
C LYS A 44 -22.81 13.15 -0.26
N PRO A 45 -22.36 13.52 0.97
CA PRO A 45 -22.89 14.71 1.64
C PRO A 45 -22.83 15.98 0.78
N LYS A 46 -21.76 16.16 0.01
CA LYS A 46 -21.59 17.33 -0.87
C LYS A 46 -22.66 17.44 -1.97
N GLU A 47 -23.18 16.32 -2.44
CA GLU A 47 -24.26 16.29 -3.45
C GLU A 47 -25.59 16.76 -2.87
N LEU A 48 -25.69 16.71 -1.54
CA LEU A 48 -26.83 17.20 -0.76
C LEU A 48 -26.60 18.58 -0.11
N GLY A 49 -25.56 19.32 -0.57
CA GLY A 49 -25.26 20.67 -0.16
C GLY A 49 -24.43 20.82 1.12
N TYR A 50 -23.85 19.75 1.64
CA TYR A 50 -22.94 19.79 2.79
C TYR A 50 -21.49 19.99 2.35
N SER A 51 -20.67 20.62 3.21
CA SER A 51 -19.22 20.79 2.96
C SER A 51 -18.39 19.52 3.16
N TYR A 52 -18.99 18.42 3.57
CA TYR A 52 -18.32 17.17 3.91
C TYR A 52 -18.24 16.23 2.72
N GLU A 53 -17.08 15.59 2.55
CA GLU A 53 -16.90 14.56 1.50
C GLU A 53 -17.49 13.20 1.92
N LEU A 54 -17.46 12.88 3.23
CA LEU A 54 -17.97 11.63 3.79
C LEU A 54 -18.96 11.88 4.91
N TRP A 55 -19.90 10.96 5.08
CA TRP A 55 -20.81 10.99 6.21
C TRP A 55 -20.11 10.70 7.54
N THR A 56 -20.36 11.55 8.53
CA THR A 56 -20.24 11.11 9.91
C THR A 56 -21.60 10.61 10.39
N TYR A 57 -21.62 9.70 11.38
CA TYR A 57 -22.91 9.26 11.97
C TYR A 57 -23.74 10.42 12.50
N LYS A 58 -23.08 11.44 13.09
CA LYS A 58 -23.76 12.64 13.58
C LYS A 58 -24.43 13.41 12.45
N LEU A 59 -23.71 13.65 11.37
CA LEU A 59 -24.21 14.40 10.22
C LEU A 59 -25.35 13.65 9.53
N LEU A 60 -25.22 12.33 9.32
CA LEU A 60 -26.26 11.53 8.67
C LEU A 60 -27.53 11.46 9.52
N VAL A 61 -27.43 11.33 10.84
CA VAL A 61 -28.60 11.42 11.75
C VAL A 61 -29.28 12.77 11.63
N ALA A 62 -28.53 13.87 11.62
CA ALA A 62 -29.06 15.22 11.48
C ALA A 62 -29.78 15.39 10.13
N HIS A 63 -29.19 14.93 9.03
CA HIS A 63 -29.81 14.93 7.71
C HIS A 63 -31.14 14.15 7.70
N VAL A 64 -31.13 12.93 8.24
CA VAL A 64 -32.34 12.09 8.33
C VAL A 64 -33.41 12.81 9.14
N HIS A 65 -33.11 13.37 10.31
CA HIS A 65 -34.09 14.12 11.12
C HIS A 65 -34.70 15.30 10.39
N GLN A 66 -33.88 16.01 9.61
CA GLN A 66 -34.32 17.21 8.87
C GLN A 66 -35.24 16.83 7.70
N HIS A 67 -34.98 15.75 7.01
CA HIS A 67 -35.63 15.42 5.73
C HIS A 67 -36.62 14.25 5.78
N CYS A 68 -36.67 13.46 6.88
CA CYS A 68 -37.48 12.25 6.95
C CYS A 68 -38.99 12.51 6.81
N VAL A 69 -39.50 13.65 7.25
CA VAL A 69 -40.94 13.96 7.17
C VAL A 69 -41.33 14.28 5.73
N ALA A 70 -40.56 15.13 5.08
CA ALA A 70 -40.79 15.47 3.67
C ALA A 70 -40.65 14.25 2.77
N ALA A 71 -39.82 13.28 3.16
CA ALA A 71 -39.64 12.00 2.47
C ALA A 71 -40.69 10.94 2.81
N GLY A 72 -41.68 11.25 3.65
CA GLY A 72 -42.74 10.32 4.01
C GLY A 72 -42.41 9.33 5.14
N HIS A 73 -41.29 9.53 5.87
CA HIS A 73 -40.82 8.64 6.93
C HIS A 73 -40.77 9.27 8.31
N PRO A 74 -41.88 9.75 8.88
CA PRO A 74 -41.93 10.50 10.15
C PRO A 74 -41.42 9.67 11.35
N ALA A 75 -41.45 8.35 11.29
CA ALA A 75 -40.92 7.45 12.32
C ALA A 75 -39.40 7.63 12.55
N LEU A 76 -38.67 8.17 11.58
CA LEU A 76 -37.24 8.44 11.67
C LEU A 76 -36.87 9.70 12.46
N ARG A 77 -37.83 10.53 12.86
CA ARG A 77 -37.56 11.73 13.71
C ARG A 77 -36.83 11.41 15.01
N ARG A 78 -36.94 10.18 15.52
CA ARG A 78 -36.28 9.70 16.74
C ARG A 78 -35.14 8.70 16.43
N LEU A 79 -34.59 8.70 15.23
CA LEU A 79 -33.49 7.82 14.87
C LEU A 79 -32.23 8.14 15.70
N SER A 80 -31.82 7.19 16.54
CA SER A 80 -30.59 7.34 17.32
C SER A 80 -29.36 6.92 16.49
N ARG A 81 -28.18 7.42 16.90
CA ARG A 81 -26.89 7.00 16.27
C ARG A 81 -26.66 5.49 16.34
N SER A 82 -27.03 4.88 17.47
CA SER A 82 -26.90 3.41 17.64
C SER A 82 -27.85 2.65 16.71
N LYS A 83 -29.06 3.15 16.49
CA LYS A 83 -30.00 2.54 15.56
C LYS A 83 -29.53 2.72 14.11
N LEU A 84 -29.06 3.92 13.74
CA LEU A 84 -28.42 4.18 12.44
C LEU A 84 -27.26 3.22 12.19
N HIS A 85 -26.36 3.05 13.18
CA HIS A 85 -25.26 2.10 13.05
C HIS A 85 -25.72 0.66 12.76
N LYS A 86 -26.82 0.20 13.43
CA LYS A 86 -27.40 -1.13 13.17
C LYS A 86 -27.96 -1.24 11.75
N ILE A 87 -28.68 -0.21 11.28
CA ILE A 87 -29.22 -0.17 9.90
C ILE A 87 -28.09 -0.25 8.87
N LEU A 88 -27.05 0.56 9.02
CA LEU A 88 -25.91 0.59 8.11
C LEU A 88 -25.12 -0.73 8.14
N ARG A 89 -24.96 -1.33 9.32
CA ARG A 89 -24.30 -2.63 9.47
C ARG A 89 -25.08 -3.76 8.81
N GLN A 90 -26.39 -3.77 8.90
CA GLN A 90 -27.27 -4.76 8.21
C GLN A 90 -27.17 -4.65 6.69
N GLY A 91 -27.02 -3.43 6.14
CA GLY A 91 -26.79 -3.18 4.73
C GLY A 91 -25.32 -3.20 4.32
N GLU A 92 -24.39 -3.61 5.21
CA GLU A 92 -22.94 -3.62 4.98
C GLU A 92 -22.33 -2.27 4.54
N LEU A 93 -23.05 -1.16 4.81
CA LEU A 93 -22.68 0.19 4.41
C LEU A 93 -21.69 0.83 5.39
N ARG A 94 -20.65 1.46 4.86
CA ARG A 94 -19.65 2.21 5.64
C ARG A 94 -19.42 3.61 5.03
N PRO A 95 -20.42 4.50 5.06
CA PRO A 95 -20.37 5.79 4.36
C PRO A 95 -19.33 6.79 4.93
N HIS A 96 -18.68 6.42 6.02
CA HIS A 96 -17.60 7.16 6.69
C HIS A 96 -16.20 6.65 6.29
N LYS A 97 -16.10 5.72 5.33
CA LYS A 97 -14.82 5.13 4.88
C LYS A 97 -14.68 5.21 3.37
N ILE A 98 -13.45 5.41 2.93
CA ILE A 98 -13.05 5.26 1.53
C ILE A 98 -12.27 3.95 1.42
N ARG A 99 -12.57 3.18 0.41
CA ARG A 99 -11.73 2.07 -0.05
C ARG A 99 -11.23 2.43 -1.44
N TYR A 100 -9.92 2.51 -1.56
CA TYR A 100 -9.29 2.76 -2.84
C TYR A 100 -9.32 1.49 -3.68
N TYR A 101 -9.58 1.63 -4.95
CA TYR A 101 -9.39 0.60 -5.97
C TYR A 101 -8.53 1.16 -7.09
N VAL A 102 -7.84 0.29 -7.80
CA VAL A 102 -7.02 0.68 -8.94
C VAL A 102 -7.84 0.50 -10.21
N GLU A 103 -8.11 1.60 -10.90
CA GLU A 103 -8.77 1.58 -12.22
C GLU A 103 -7.78 1.07 -13.27
N LYS A 104 -8.16 0.08 -14.06
CA LYS A 104 -7.36 -0.41 -15.18
C LYS A 104 -7.36 0.63 -16.33
N ARG A 105 -6.46 1.61 -16.26
CA ARG A 105 -6.33 2.68 -17.28
C ARG A 105 -5.27 2.38 -18.33
N ASP A 106 -4.48 1.34 -18.17
CA ASP A 106 -3.49 0.90 -19.14
C ASP A 106 -4.15 -0.18 -20.00
N PRO A 107 -4.34 0.05 -21.32
CA PRO A 107 -4.93 -0.94 -22.21
C PRO A 107 -4.09 -2.22 -22.27
N ASP A 108 -2.78 -2.12 -22.03
CA ASP A 108 -1.84 -3.26 -22.05
C ASP A 108 -1.56 -3.80 -20.63
N PHE A 109 -2.42 -3.51 -19.65
CA PHE A 109 -2.18 -3.84 -18.24
C PHE A 109 -1.87 -5.32 -18.05
N GLU A 110 -2.69 -6.21 -18.59
CA GLU A 110 -2.54 -7.67 -18.43
C GLU A 110 -1.26 -8.17 -19.11
N ILE A 111 -0.94 -7.67 -20.29
CA ILE A 111 0.26 -8.04 -21.05
C ILE A 111 1.53 -7.64 -20.28
N LYS A 112 1.58 -6.39 -19.79
CA LYS A 112 2.71 -5.89 -19.01
C LYS A 112 2.85 -6.60 -17.68
N MET A 113 1.73 -6.84 -16.99
CA MET A 113 1.71 -7.60 -15.74
C MET A 113 2.24 -9.03 -15.98
N ALA A 114 1.74 -9.73 -17.00
CA ALA A 114 2.21 -11.07 -17.36
C ALA A 114 3.71 -11.07 -17.67
N SER A 115 4.20 -10.06 -18.39
CA SER A 115 5.65 -9.93 -18.71
C SER A 115 6.50 -9.78 -17.43
N VAL A 116 6.08 -8.95 -16.48
CA VAL A 116 6.79 -8.77 -15.20
C VAL A 116 6.74 -10.06 -14.37
N LEU A 117 5.58 -10.70 -14.27
CA LEU A 117 5.43 -11.96 -13.53
C LEU A 117 6.27 -13.10 -14.15
N HIS A 118 6.34 -13.15 -15.48
CA HIS A 118 7.20 -14.09 -16.17
C HIS A 118 8.69 -13.89 -15.81
N VAL A 119 9.14 -12.64 -15.80
CA VAL A 119 10.52 -12.31 -15.38
C VAL A 119 10.77 -12.76 -13.94
N TYR A 120 9.84 -12.53 -13.03
CA TYR A 120 10.00 -12.97 -11.63
C TYR A 120 10.01 -14.49 -11.47
N LYS A 121 9.20 -15.19 -12.25
CA LYS A 121 9.23 -16.67 -12.27
C LYS A 121 10.54 -17.20 -12.82
N GLU A 122 11.07 -16.61 -13.89
CA GLU A 122 12.38 -16.92 -14.43
C GLU A 122 13.50 -16.73 -13.38
N VAL A 123 13.48 -15.58 -12.67
CA VAL A 123 14.43 -15.31 -11.58
C VAL A 123 14.33 -16.35 -10.48
N GLU A 124 13.12 -16.75 -10.07
CA GLU A 124 12.91 -17.79 -9.06
C GLU A 124 13.54 -19.12 -9.48
N ILE A 125 13.25 -19.59 -10.70
CA ILE A 125 13.79 -20.83 -11.25
C ILE A 125 15.34 -20.79 -11.29
N VAL A 126 15.88 -19.69 -11.76
CA VAL A 126 17.34 -19.48 -11.82
C VAL A 126 17.96 -19.50 -10.42
N ASN A 127 17.34 -18.83 -9.44
CA ASN A 127 17.83 -18.80 -8.06
C ASN A 127 17.73 -20.17 -7.39
N GLU A 128 16.73 -20.98 -7.72
CA GLU A 128 16.60 -22.35 -7.23
C GLU A 128 17.69 -23.26 -7.81
N TYR A 129 17.92 -23.15 -9.11
CA TYR A 129 18.98 -23.89 -9.80
C TYR A 129 20.38 -23.55 -9.23
N ARG A 130 20.66 -22.28 -8.96
CA ARG A 130 21.94 -21.82 -8.38
C ARG A 130 22.20 -22.36 -6.97
N ARG A 131 21.17 -22.70 -6.20
CA ARG A 131 21.36 -23.34 -4.89
C ARG A 131 21.88 -24.76 -5.00
N GLY A 132 21.63 -25.43 -6.13
CA GLY A 132 22.13 -26.79 -6.40
C GLY A 132 23.54 -26.83 -7.02
N GLU A 133 23.93 -25.78 -7.73
CA GLU A 133 25.24 -25.71 -8.43
C GLU A 133 25.96 -24.40 -8.06
N ALA A 134 26.78 -24.41 -7.04
CA ALA A 134 27.59 -23.25 -6.65
C ALA A 134 28.61 -22.89 -7.74
N GLY A 135 28.47 -21.71 -8.37
CA GLY A 135 29.51 -21.12 -9.19
C GLY A 135 29.21 -20.83 -10.66
N ARG A 136 28.04 -21.19 -11.19
CA ARG A 136 27.72 -20.84 -12.59
C ARG A 136 27.25 -19.37 -12.72
N GLN A 137 28.06 -18.55 -13.40
CA GLN A 137 27.72 -17.17 -13.72
C GLN A 137 26.62 -17.15 -14.78
N LEU A 138 25.53 -16.40 -14.49
CA LEU A 138 24.51 -16.10 -15.49
C LEU A 138 24.96 -14.92 -16.34
N GLY A 139 24.68 -14.97 -17.64
CA GLY A 139 24.94 -13.87 -18.55
C GLY A 139 23.93 -12.71 -18.38
N MET A 140 23.01 -12.78 -17.40
CA MET A 140 21.97 -11.78 -17.14
C MET A 140 21.74 -11.60 -15.65
N VAL A 141 21.56 -10.33 -15.23
CA VAL A 141 21.11 -9.94 -13.88
C VAL A 141 19.78 -9.20 -14.00
N THR A 142 18.89 -9.40 -13.03
CA THR A 142 17.57 -8.73 -12.99
C THR A 142 17.48 -7.82 -11.79
N ILE A 143 17.24 -6.55 -12.03
CA ILE A 143 17.15 -5.47 -11.05
C ILE A 143 15.72 -4.94 -11.00
N SER A 144 15.10 -4.87 -9.83
CA SER A 144 13.89 -4.11 -9.59
C SER A 144 14.29 -2.70 -9.19
N TYR A 145 13.95 -1.71 -10.00
CA TYR A 145 14.38 -0.31 -9.84
C TYR A 145 13.20 0.64 -9.64
N ASP A 146 13.38 1.62 -8.75
CA ASP A 146 12.42 2.71 -8.55
C ASP A 146 13.08 3.93 -7.88
N GLU A 147 12.34 5.06 -7.82
CA GLU A 147 12.74 6.26 -7.11
C GLU A 147 11.87 6.48 -5.86
N LYS A 148 12.51 7.01 -4.82
CA LYS A 148 11.82 7.55 -3.65
C LYS A 148 12.15 9.05 -3.53
N PRO A 149 11.34 9.92 -4.15
CA PRO A 149 11.55 11.37 -4.11
C PRO A 149 11.12 11.95 -2.76
N GLY A 150 11.60 13.18 -2.49
CA GLY A 150 11.09 14.03 -1.43
C GLY A 150 11.38 13.56 -0.01
N ILE A 151 12.46 12.83 0.22
CA ILE A 151 12.90 12.45 1.56
C ILE A 151 13.36 13.73 2.27
N GLN A 152 12.70 14.10 3.38
CA GLN A 152 12.93 15.36 4.07
C GLN A 152 14.07 15.25 5.07
N ALA A 153 15.02 16.18 5.00
CA ALA A 153 16.01 16.43 6.04
C ALA A 153 15.40 17.39 7.07
N LEU A 154 15.15 16.88 8.27
CA LEU A 154 14.52 17.62 9.37
C LEU A 154 15.47 17.68 10.58
N ALA A 155 15.68 18.88 11.15
CA ALA A 155 16.39 19.06 12.40
C ALA A 155 15.42 19.33 13.55
N THR A 156 15.84 19.00 14.78
CA THR A 156 15.15 19.45 15.99
C THR A 156 15.55 20.88 16.33
N THR A 157 14.64 21.64 16.93
CA THR A 157 14.92 22.99 17.49
C THR A 157 15.62 22.90 18.85
N THR A 158 15.32 21.81 19.60
CA THR A 158 15.92 21.50 20.91
C THR A 158 16.28 20.01 20.96
N PRO A 159 17.27 19.60 21.78
CA PRO A 159 17.63 18.19 21.94
C PRO A 159 16.46 17.33 22.45
N ASP A 160 16.34 16.11 21.92
CA ASP A 160 15.42 15.12 22.44
C ASP A 160 15.74 14.78 23.91
N ARG A 161 14.71 14.58 24.73
CA ARG A 161 14.88 14.10 26.11
C ARG A 161 14.78 12.58 26.12
N PRO A 162 15.79 11.86 26.66
CA PRO A 162 15.77 10.39 26.70
C PRO A 162 14.68 9.87 27.64
N PRO A 163 14.27 8.62 27.50
CA PRO A 163 13.37 7.98 28.45
C PRO A 163 13.93 8.00 29.88
N VAL A 164 13.07 8.22 30.86
CA VAL A 164 13.43 8.20 32.30
C VAL A 164 12.55 7.18 33.00
N VAL A 165 13.18 6.17 33.62
CA VAL A 165 12.49 5.11 34.33
C VAL A 165 11.58 5.70 35.43
N GLY A 166 10.32 5.26 35.46
CA GLY A 166 9.32 5.73 36.42
C GLY A 166 8.73 7.10 36.15
N THR A 167 9.24 7.85 35.14
CA THR A 167 8.76 9.21 34.82
C THR A 167 8.12 9.26 33.43
N HIS A 168 8.86 8.87 32.40
CA HIS A 168 8.30 8.75 31.05
C HIS A 168 9.03 7.65 30.25
N PRO A 169 8.28 6.78 29.56
CA PRO A 169 8.82 5.58 28.92
C PRO A 169 9.40 5.83 27.51
N SER A 170 9.22 7.02 26.95
CA SER A 170 9.54 7.33 25.56
C SER A 170 10.47 8.53 25.46
N HIS A 171 11.21 8.65 24.34
CA HIS A 171 11.84 9.91 24.01
C HIS A 171 10.79 11.01 23.87
N LEU A 172 11.06 12.16 24.48
CA LEU A 172 10.25 13.38 24.31
C LEU A 172 10.97 14.27 23.31
N ARG A 173 10.23 14.75 22.35
CA ARG A 173 10.70 15.61 21.27
C ARG A 173 9.81 16.83 21.17
N ASP A 174 10.39 17.98 20.86
CA ASP A 174 9.65 19.19 20.53
C ASP A 174 8.88 18.98 19.21
N ASP A 175 7.67 19.50 19.14
CA ASP A 175 6.85 19.46 17.93
C ASP A 175 7.42 20.35 16.81
N GLU A 176 8.19 21.39 17.17
CA GLU A 176 8.85 22.26 16.21
C GLU A 176 10.06 21.57 15.55
N TYR A 177 10.27 21.87 14.28
CA TYR A 177 11.38 21.35 13.50
C TYR A 177 11.85 22.35 12.44
N VAL A 178 13.11 22.24 12.05
CA VAL A 178 13.70 23.00 10.95
C VAL A 178 13.82 22.12 9.72
N ARG A 179 13.42 22.64 8.56
CA ARG A 179 13.60 21.95 7.27
C ARG A 179 14.94 22.32 6.66
N LEU A 180 15.77 21.31 6.38
CA LEU A 180 17.10 21.45 5.81
C LEU A 180 17.16 21.09 4.32
N GLY A 181 16.00 20.82 3.71
CA GLY A 181 15.84 20.45 2.31
C GLY A 181 15.31 19.03 2.12
N THR A 182 15.34 18.59 0.87
CA THR A 182 14.89 17.25 0.46
C THR A 182 15.94 16.58 -0.41
N VAL A 183 15.92 15.25 -0.45
CA VAL A 183 16.68 14.43 -1.38
C VAL A 183 15.79 13.42 -2.07
N SER A 184 16.23 12.94 -3.22
CA SER A 184 15.64 11.82 -3.96
C SER A 184 16.61 10.64 -3.90
N LEU A 185 16.07 9.46 -3.62
CA LEU A 185 16.80 8.20 -3.63
C LEU A 185 16.42 7.44 -4.89
N LEU A 186 17.40 7.04 -5.69
CA LEU A 186 17.28 6.09 -6.79
C LEU A 186 17.88 4.77 -6.32
N ALA A 187 17.13 3.67 -6.41
CA ALA A 187 17.64 2.39 -5.93
C ALA A 187 17.20 1.21 -6.80
N GLY A 188 18.07 0.22 -6.89
CA GLY A 188 17.83 -1.03 -7.60
C GLY A 188 18.17 -2.24 -6.74
N LEU A 189 17.20 -3.13 -6.58
CA LEU A 189 17.34 -4.40 -5.88
C LEU A 189 17.70 -5.49 -6.88
N ASP A 190 18.88 -6.09 -6.73
CA ASP A 190 19.25 -7.29 -7.45
C ASP A 190 18.44 -8.48 -6.93
N LEU A 191 17.62 -9.05 -7.77
CA LEU A 191 16.69 -10.13 -7.42
C LEU A 191 17.40 -11.50 -7.28
N HIS A 192 18.66 -11.60 -7.70
CA HIS A 192 19.44 -12.82 -7.56
C HIS A 192 20.27 -12.84 -6.28
N SER A 193 20.86 -11.70 -5.91
CA SER A 193 21.72 -11.60 -4.72
C SER A 193 21.03 -10.96 -3.51
N GLY A 194 19.96 -10.22 -3.71
CA GLY A 194 19.31 -9.41 -2.68
C GLY A 194 20.03 -8.11 -2.33
N ARG A 195 21.14 -7.79 -3.02
CA ARG A 195 21.89 -6.55 -2.82
C ARG A 195 21.15 -5.37 -3.43
N VAL A 196 21.32 -4.22 -2.81
CA VAL A 196 20.74 -2.95 -3.29
C VAL A 196 21.86 -2.04 -3.76
N THR A 197 21.75 -1.56 -5.00
CA THR A 197 22.54 -0.43 -5.51
C THR A 197 21.70 0.82 -5.35
N GLU A 198 22.26 1.88 -4.80
CA GLU A 198 21.55 3.13 -4.55
C GLU A 198 22.34 4.35 -5.02
N THR A 199 21.65 5.47 -5.25
CA THR A 199 22.22 6.79 -5.49
C THR A 199 21.28 7.82 -4.87
N VAL A 200 21.85 8.79 -4.13
CA VAL A 200 21.10 9.90 -3.55
C VAL A 200 21.42 11.17 -4.33
N SER A 201 20.39 11.87 -4.77
CA SER A 201 20.50 13.09 -5.56
C SER A 201 19.51 14.16 -5.07
N ASP A 202 19.67 15.40 -5.49
CA ASP A 202 18.72 16.47 -5.23
C ASP A 202 17.47 16.35 -6.11
N THR A 203 17.59 15.65 -7.25
CA THR A 203 16.54 15.45 -8.22
C THR A 203 16.42 13.96 -8.58
N HIS A 204 15.49 13.63 -9.46
CA HIS A 204 15.30 12.30 -10.04
C HIS A 204 14.99 12.41 -11.53
N ASN A 205 15.76 13.24 -12.20
CA ASN A 205 15.61 13.49 -13.63
C ASN A 205 16.37 12.45 -14.47
N SER A 206 16.31 12.62 -15.81
CA SER A 206 16.98 11.69 -16.73
C SER A 206 18.49 11.62 -16.56
N GLY A 207 19.14 12.72 -16.09
CA GLY A 207 20.57 12.73 -15.81
C GLY A 207 20.91 11.87 -14.60
N ASP A 208 20.11 11.96 -13.53
CA ASP A 208 20.27 11.15 -12.33
C ASP A 208 20.06 9.67 -12.66
N PHE A 209 19.06 9.36 -13.48
CA PHE A 209 18.79 7.99 -13.92
C PHE A 209 19.94 7.44 -14.78
N ILE A 210 20.49 8.23 -15.71
CA ILE A 210 21.66 7.81 -16.50
C ILE A 210 22.88 7.58 -15.60
N ALA A 211 23.13 8.44 -14.61
CA ALA A 211 24.18 8.23 -13.63
C ALA A 211 24.00 6.94 -12.83
N PHE A 212 22.76 6.61 -12.48
CA PHE A 212 22.43 5.34 -11.85
C PHE A 212 22.70 4.13 -12.76
N LEU A 213 22.31 4.21 -14.05
CA LEU A 213 22.64 3.16 -15.04
C LEU A 213 24.15 2.96 -15.18
N GLN A 214 24.93 4.06 -15.18
CA GLN A 214 26.41 3.98 -15.21
C GLN A 214 26.98 3.32 -13.93
N LYS A 215 26.36 3.54 -12.76
CA LYS A 215 26.73 2.85 -11.51
C LYS A 215 26.45 1.34 -11.61
N LEU A 216 25.31 0.96 -12.15
CA LEU A 216 24.98 -0.46 -12.42
C LEU A 216 25.96 -1.08 -13.42
N ASP A 217 26.27 -0.36 -14.49
CA ASP A 217 27.20 -0.86 -15.50
C ASP A 217 28.57 -1.24 -14.92
N ARG A 218 29.11 -0.40 -14.03
CA ARG A 218 30.38 -0.66 -13.33
C ARG A 218 30.27 -1.77 -12.28
N ALA A 219 29.08 -2.03 -11.73
CA ALA A 219 28.89 -3.02 -10.68
C ALA A 219 28.82 -4.45 -11.19
N TYR A 220 28.53 -4.65 -12.48
CA TYR A 220 28.35 -5.98 -13.08
C TYR A 220 29.32 -6.21 -14.24
N PRO A 221 29.81 -7.48 -14.44
CA PRO A 221 30.70 -7.82 -15.53
C PRO A 221 30.18 -7.35 -16.90
N GLU A 222 31.08 -6.91 -17.79
CA GLU A 222 30.73 -6.35 -19.10
C GLU A 222 29.91 -7.30 -19.99
N HIS A 223 30.14 -8.61 -19.87
CA HIS A 223 29.41 -9.62 -20.63
C HIS A 223 28.01 -9.94 -20.12
N HIS A 224 27.61 -9.37 -18.94
CA HIS A 224 26.26 -9.54 -18.40
C HIS A 224 25.29 -8.57 -19.05
N GLN A 225 24.10 -9.05 -19.36
CA GLN A 225 22.96 -8.18 -19.65
C GLN A 225 22.28 -7.76 -18.34
N ILE A 226 21.93 -6.49 -18.21
CA ILE A 226 21.25 -5.92 -17.03
C ILE A 226 19.79 -5.68 -17.41
N ARG A 227 18.90 -6.50 -16.88
CA ARG A 227 17.45 -6.33 -17.05
C ARG A 227 16.89 -5.52 -15.90
N LEU A 228 16.23 -4.39 -16.20
CA LEU A 228 15.56 -3.57 -15.19
C LEU A 228 14.04 -3.74 -15.30
N VAL A 229 13.41 -4.08 -14.17
CA VAL A 229 11.96 -3.95 -13.97
C VAL A 229 11.71 -2.59 -13.35
N LEU A 230 11.00 -1.71 -14.04
CA LEU A 230 10.79 -0.31 -13.67
C LEU A 230 9.44 0.20 -14.15
N ASP A 231 9.00 1.35 -13.65
CA ASP A 231 7.77 1.99 -14.06
C ASP A 231 7.92 2.82 -15.36
N ASN A 232 6.83 3.41 -15.81
CA ASN A 232 6.80 4.25 -17.02
C ASN A 232 7.12 5.72 -16.71
N HIS A 233 7.98 6.03 -15.73
CA HIS A 233 8.36 7.40 -15.43
C HIS A 233 9.02 8.07 -16.66
N SER A 234 8.79 9.36 -16.86
CA SER A 234 9.27 10.09 -18.04
C SER A 234 10.79 10.12 -18.18
N ALA A 235 11.53 10.06 -17.07
CA ALA A 235 12.98 9.97 -17.07
C ALA A 235 13.49 8.71 -17.76
N HIS A 236 12.81 7.58 -17.61
CA HIS A 236 13.21 6.28 -18.16
C HIS A 236 13.09 6.20 -19.69
N ILE A 237 12.13 6.90 -20.25
CA ILE A 237 11.82 6.89 -21.69
C ILE A 237 12.24 8.19 -22.40
N SER A 238 12.99 9.06 -21.74
CA SER A 238 13.42 10.34 -22.27
C SER A 238 14.35 10.19 -23.49
N LYS A 239 14.49 11.27 -24.27
CA LYS A 239 15.44 11.31 -25.39
C LYS A 239 16.89 11.11 -24.89
N ALA A 240 17.25 11.70 -23.76
CA ALA A 240 18.58 11.56 -23.16
C ALA A 240 18.87 10.10 -22.77
N THR A 241 17.94 9.45 -22.07
CA THR A 241 18.05 8.05 -21.67
C THR A 241 18.19 7.13 -22.89
N ARG A 242 17.34 7.32 -23.89
CA ARG A 242 17.42 6.53 -25.15
C ARG A 242 18.77 6.74 -25.87
N GLY A 243 19.26 7.99 -25.89
CA GLY A 243 20.59 8.27 -26.46
C GLY A 243 21.71 7.54 -25.74
N TYR A 244 21.67 7.52 -24.39
CA TYR A 244 22.63 6.77 -23.59
C TYR A 244 22.55 5.25 -23.87
N LEU A 245 21.35 4.67 -23.90
CA LEU A 245 21.17 3.23 -24.14
C LEU A 245 21.66 2.82 -25.53
N GLN A 246 21.59 3.70 -26.54
CA GLN A 246 22.13 3.46 -27.87
C GLN A 246 23.67 3.34 -27.89
N THR A 247 24.37 3.96 -26.95
CA THR A 247 25.83 3.83 -26.81
C THR A 247 26.25 2.47 -26.21
N MET A 248 25.30 1.74 -25.63
CA MET A 248 25.54 0.45 -24.95
C MET A 248 24.53 -0.60 -25.42
N PRO A 249 24.58 -0.99 -26.71
CA PRO A 249 23.61 -1.90 -27.30
C PRO A 249 23.64 -3.25 -26.58
N GLN A 250 22.44 -3.79 -26.28
CA GLN A 250 22.23 -5.08 -25.60
C GLN A 250 22.68 -5.14 -24.12
N ARG A 251 23.26 -4.07 -23.55
CA ARG A 251 23.66 -4.06 -22.14
C ARG A 251 22.47 -3.98 -21.20
N PHE A 252 21.50 -3.13 -21.51
CA PHE A 252 20.30 -2.90 -20.70
C PHE A 252 19.04 -3.35 -21.42
N VAL A 253 18.17 -4.07 -20.69
CA VAL A 253 16.83 -4.46 -21.14
C VAL A 253 15.80 -3.95 -20.14
N PHE A 254 14.85 -3.15 -20.60
CA PHE A 254 13.80 -2.61 -19.75
C PHE A 254 12.51 -3.43 -19.84
N VAL A 255 11.94 -3.76 -18.68
CA VAL A 255 10.64 -4.41 -18.53
C VAL A 255 9.77 -3.46 -17.75
N PHE A 256 8.81 -2.85 -18.41
CA PHE A 256 7.95 -1.84 -17.81
C PHE A 256 6.79 -2.47 -17.06
N THR A 257 6.55 -1.99 -15.82
CA THR A 257 5.34 -2.31 -15.09
C THR A 257 4.13 -1.61 -15.75
N PRO A 258 2.91 -2.16 -15.62
CA PRO A 258 1.72 -1.46 -16.08
C PRO A 258 1.51 -0.16 -15.30
N LYS A 259 0.85 0.82 -15.91
CA LYS A 259 0.44 2.04 -15.19
C LYS A 259 -0.43 1.66 -13.99
N HIS A 260 -0.17 2.28 -12.84
CA HIS A 260 -0.80 1.94 -11.55
C HIS A 260 -0.48 0.52 -11.03
N GLY A 261 0.57 -0.11 -11.55
CA GLY A 261 1.07 -1.42 -11.12
C GLY A 261 2.32 -1.36 -10.26
N SER A 262 2.56 -0.27 -9.49
CA SER A 262 3.77 -0.09 -8.65
C SER A 262 3.96 -1.23 -7.65
N TRP A 263 2.87 -1.86 -7.17
CA TRP A 263 2.93 -3.03 -6.30
C TRP A 263 3.67 -4.23 -6.91
N LEU A 264 3.85 -4.26 -8.23
CA LEU A 264 4.70 -5.23 -8.92
C LEU A 264 6.19 -4.91 -8.80
N ASN A 265 6.55 -3.68 -8.38
CA ASN A 265 7.93 -3.28 -8.24
C ASN A 265 8.47 -3.67 -6.84
N LEU A 266 9.36 -4.67 -6.81
CA LEU A 266 9.80 -5.28 -5.54
C LEU A 266 10.66 -4.37 -4.68
N ILE A 267 11.38 -3.40 -5.26
CA ILE A 267 12.18 -2.41 -4.52
C ILE A 267 11.31 -1.56 -3.58
N GLU A 268 10.02 -1.37 -3.87
CA GLU A 268 9.08 -0.65 -3.01
C GLU A 268 8.99 -1.25 -1.60
N ASN A 269 9.18 -2.57 -1.47
CA ASN A 269 9.25 -3.22 -0.16
C ASN A 269 10.45 -2.74 0.66
N GLN A 270 11.60 -2.49 0.01
CA GLN A 270 12.78 -1.94 0.67
C GLN A 270 12.55 -0.48 1.07
N PHE A 271 11.92 0.32 0.21
CA PHE A 271 11.54 1.70 0.57
C PHE A 271 10.56 1.74 1.75
N SER A 272 9.61 0.83 1.78
CA SER A 272 8.67 0.69 2.91
C SER A 272 9.38 0.28 4.19
N LYS A 273 10.35 -0.65 4.12
CA LYS A 273 11.19 -1.05 5.26
C LYS A 273 12.02 0.13 5.75
N MET A 274 12.75 0.81 4.86
CA MET A 274 13.55 1.99 5.18
C MET A 274 12.70 3.09 5.85
N THR A 275 11.52 3.36 5.31
CA THR A 275 10.61 4.37 5.89
C THR A 275 10.24 4.03 7.32
N ARG A 276 9.93 2.77 7.62
CA ARG A 276 9.52 2.33 8.97
C ARG A 276 10.67 2.24 9.97
N THR A 277 11.87 1.85 9.52
CA THR A 277 12.98 1.53 10.42
C THR A 277 13.99 2.67 10.56
N MET A 278 14.24 3.42 9.48
CA MET A 278 15.28 4.44 9.43
C MET A 278 14.70 5.86 9.34
N LEU A 279 13.76 6.11 8.40
CA LEU A 279 13.25 7.46 8.18
C LEU A 279 12.19 7.88 9.22
N ARG A 280 11.48 6.93 9.82
CA ARG A 280 10.46 7.25 10.84
C ARG A 280 11.10 7.90 12.05
N GLY A 281 10.78 9.17 12.24
CA GLY A 281 11.30 9.93 13.36
C GLY A 281 12.77 10.39 13.22
N ILE A 282 13.36 10.24 12.02
CA ILE A 282 14.74 10.72 11.77
C ILE A 282 14.84 12.22 12.05
N ARG A 283 15.96 12.62 12.65
CA ARG A 283 16.43 14.00 12.75
C ARG A 283 17.89 14.02 12.41
N VAL A 284 18.32 15.08 11.72
CA VAL A 284 19.66 15.26 11.20
C VAL A 284 20.12 16.71 11.42
N ALA A 285 21.40 16.93 11.59
CA ALA A 285 21.95 18.26 11.73
C ALA A 285 22.16 18.95 10.36
N SER A 286 22.21 18.17 9.27
CA SER A 286 22.39 18.69 7.91
C SER A 286 21.73 17.79 6.88
N LYS A 287 21.53 18.30 5.66
CA LYS A 287 21.12 17.50 4.50
C LYS A 287 22.15 16.42 4.18
N GLN A 288 23.46 16.73 4.34
CA GLN A 288 24.53 15.77 4.09
C GLN A 288 24.46 14.60 5.06
N GLU A 289 24.18 14.83 6.34
CA GLU A 289 23.99 13.74 7.32
C GLU A 289 22.85 12.79 6.92
N LEU A 290 21.74 13.32 6.34
CA LEU A 290 20.68 12.46 5.82
C LEU A 290 21.20 11.57 4.68
N ILE A 291 21.97 12.14 3.76
CA ILE A 291 22.58 11.40 2.64
C ILE A 291 23.49 10.29 3.17
N ASP A 292 24.40 10.64 4.08
CA ASP A 292 25.35 9.69 4.67
C ASP A 292 24.64 8.54 5.39
N ARG A 293 23.58 8.84 6.12
CA ARG A 293 22.76 7.82 6.81
C ARG A 293 21.97 6.94 5.85
N ILE A 294 21.54 7.46 4.70
CA ILE A 294 20.90 6.63 3.65
C ILE A 294 21.94 5.66 3.08
N HIS A 295 23.15 6.12 2.77
CA HIS A 295 24.24 5.25 2.28
C HIS A 295 24.57 4.17 3.32
N GLN A 296 24.80 4.54 4.56
CA GLN A 296 25.07 3.61 5.66
C GLN A 296 23.95 2.56 5.79
N TYR A 297 22.68 2.96 5.70
CA TYR A 297 21.56 2.02 5.79
C TYR A 297 21.61 0.94 4.71
N PHE A 298 21.97 1.29 3.47
CA PHE A 298 22.09 0.30 2.40
C PHE A 298 23.37 -0.52 2.49
N GLU A 299 24.46 0.04 3.04
CA GLU A 299 25.66 -0.73 3.37
C GLU A 299 25.32 -1.84 4.39
N GLU A 300 24.65 -1.48 5.49
CA GLU A 300 24.19 -2.44 6.52
C GLU A 300 23.29 -3.53 5.95
N ILE A 301 22.35 -3.18 5.04
CA ILE A 301 21.51 -4.18 4.35
C ILE A 301 22.35 -5.09 3.46
N ASN A 302 23.36 -4.54 2.79
CA ASN A 302 24.21 -5.25 1.87
C ASN A 302 25.26 -6.15 2.55
N GLU A 303 25.50 -6.02 3.86
CA GLU A 303 26.30 -6.95 4.66
C GLU A 303 25.64 -8.33 4.77
N ALA A 304 24.29 -8.36 4.89
CA ALA A 304 23.51 -9.59 4.96
C ALA A 304 22.30 -9.52 4.02
N PRO A 305 22.51 -9.55 2.70
CA PRO A 305 21.45 -9.34 1.72
C PRO A 305 20.46 -10.50 1.74
N VAL A 306 19.19 -10.17 1.63
CA VAL A 306 18.09 -11.15 1.64
C VAL A 306 17.53 -11.27 0.22
N VAL A 307 17.70 -12.43 -0.39
CA VAL A 307 17.07 -12.73 -1.68
C VAL A 307 15.56 -12.75 -1.50
N PHE A 308 14.87 -11.87 -2.22
CA PHE A 308 13.43 -11.76 -2.15
C PHE A 308 12.77 -13.00 -2.78
N ARG A 309 11.82 -13.60 -2.07
CA ARG A 309 10.99 -14.69 -2.60
C ARG A 309 9.64 -14.15 -2.96
N TRP A 310 9.27 -14.29 -4.22
CA TRP A 310 7.93 -13.97 -4.69
C TRP A 310 6.92 -14.97 -4.10
N LYS A 311 5.92 -14.46 -3.37
CA LYS A 311 4.90 -15.31 -2.72
C LYS A 311 3.55 -15.29 -3.43
N TYR A 312 3.46 -14.61 -4.57
CA TYR A 312 2.21 -14.55 -5.31
C TYR A 312 1.97 -15.89 -6.01
N LYS A 313 0.87 -16.54 -5.68
CA LYS A 313 0.48 -17.78 -6.35
C LYS A 313 -0.02 -17.43 -7.74
N MET A 314 0.82 -17.61 -8.75
CA MET A 314 0.47 -17.35 -10.15
C MET A 314 -0.68 -18.24 -10.64
N ASP A 315 -0.83 -19.42 -10.03
CA ASP A 315 -1.89 -20.40 -10.38
C ASP A 315 -3.31 -19.95 -9.93
N GLU A 316 -3.42 -18.94 -9.05
CA GLU A 316 -4.71 -18.39 -8.60
C GLU A 316 -5.10 -17.12 -9.36
N THR A 317 -4.26 -16.59 -10.23
CA THR A 317 -4.60 -15.46 -11.11
C THR A 317 -5.28 -16.02 -12.37
N ILE A 318 -6.47 -16.58 -12.19
CA ILE A 318 -7.36 -16.86 -13.32
C ILE A 318 -7.68 -15.50 -13.93
N ILE A 319 -7.19 -15.30 -15.15
CA ILE A 319 -7.57 -14.20 -16.02
C ILE A 319 -9.07 -14.39 -16.31
N VAL A 320 -9.93 -13.62 -15.66
CA VAL A 320 -11.35 -13.51 -15.96
C VAL A 320 -11.53 -12.31 -16.86
#